data_800fb50d9d3bf853100ab8daeefa40c5
#
_entry.id   800fb50d9d3bf853100ab8daeefa40c5
#
_cell.length_a   1.000
_cell.length_b   1.000
_cell.length_c   1.000
_cell.angle_alpha   90.00
_cell.angle_beta   90.00
_cell.angle_gamma   90.00
#
_symmetry.space_group_name_H-M   'P 1'
#
loop_
_entity.id
_entity.type
_entity.pdbx_description
1 polymer ?
#
loop_
_entity_poly.entity_id
_entity_poly.type
_entity_poly.pdbx_seq_one_letter_code
_entity_poly.pdbx_strand_id
1 'polypeptide(L)'
;TQRNRIGVFHGVTSNDWMETNTAQNIDTYFITGGNRGFIPGRINFCFELSGPSYSNDTACSSSLAALHLACNSLWRGDIDTAVAGGTNMIYTPDGHTGLDKGFFLSRTGNCKPFDDNADGYCRAEGVGTVLIKRLEDALADHDPIIGVILE
;
A
#
# COMPACT_ATOMS: atom_id res chain seq x y z
N THR A 1 15.40 -11.77 -12.51
CA THR A 1 14.71 -12.45 -11.39
C THR A 1 13.59 -13.33 -11.92
N GLN A 2 13.42 -14.52 -11.35
CA GLN A 2 12.33 -15.42 -11.72
C GLN A 2 10.99 -14.91 -11.17
N ARG A 3 9.88 -15.12 -11.90
CA ARG A 3 8.55 -14.61 -11.54
C ARG A 3 8.02 -15.11 -10.19
N ASN A 4 8.41 -16.30 -9.77
CA ASN A 4 8.09 -16.87 -8.45
C ASN A 4 8.95 -16.31 -7.30
N ARG A 5 9.99 -15.53 -7.63
CA ARG A 5 10.89 -14.86 -6.71
C ARG A 5 10.62 -13.37 -6.57
N ILE A 6 9.50 -12.89 -7.11
CA ILE A 6 9.04 -11.50 -7.00
C ILE A 6 7.82 -11.47 -6.08
N GLY A 7 7.94 -10.79 -4.93
CA GLY A 7 6.85 -10.61 -3.97
C GLY A 7 6.14 -9.27 -4.16
N VAL A 8 4.84 -9.22 -3.85
CA VAL A 8 4.03 -7.99 -3.86
C VAL A 8 3.44 -7.76 -2.48
N PHE A 9 3.75 -6.61 -1.88
CA PHE A 9 3.35 -6.23 -0.53
C PHE A 9 2.62 -4.88 -0.58
N HIS A 10 1.33 -4.88 -0.27
CA HIS A 10 0.51 -3.69 -0.45
C HIS A 10 -0.26 -3.32 0.80
N GLY A 11 -0.06 -2.10 1.28
CA GLY A 11 -0.77 -1.52 2.41
C GLY A 11 -2.04 -0.80 1.96
N VAL A 12 -3.16 -1.15 2.57
CA VAL A 12 -4.44 -0.49 2.31
C VAL A 12 -5.37 -0.65 3.52
N THR A 13 -5.93 0.43 3.99
CA THR A 13 -6.86 0.45 5.13
C THR A 13 -8.31 0.54 4.67
N SER A 14 -8.59 1.40 3.68
CA SER A 14 -9.95 1.64 3.21
C SER A 14 -10.51 0.44 2.43
N ASN A 15 -11.76 0.10 2.72
CA ASN A 15 -12.56 -0.89 1.98
C ASN A 15 -13.92 -0.29 1.53
N ASP A 16 -14.00 1.03 1.50
CA ASP A 16 -15.23 1.80 1.26
C ASP A 16 -15.91 1.42 -0.04
N TRP A 17 -15.14 1.04 -1.07
CA TRP A 17 -15.70 0.63 -2.35
C TRP A 17 -16.58 -0.61 -2.23
N MET A 18 -16.13 -1.63 -1.51
CA MET A 18 -16.92 -2.85 -1.30
C MET A 18 -18.18 -2.55 -0.49
N GLU A 19 -18.06 -1.73 0.56
CA GLU A 19 -19.17 -1.36 1.43
C GLU A 19 -20.21 -0.54 0.67
N THR A 20 -19.78 0.41 -0.15
CA THR A 20 -20.68 1.26 -0.97
C THR A 20 -21.34 0.46 -2.07
N ASN A 21 -20.66 -0.52 -2.65
CA ASN A 21 -21.14 -1.27 -3.80
C ASN A 21 -22.08 -2.43 -3.46
N THR A 22 -22.29 -2.73 -2.18
CA THR A 22 -23.13 -3.86 -1.73
C THR A 22 -24.59 -3.75 -2.17
N ALA A 23 -25.10 -2.54 -2.47
CA ALA A 23 -26.47 -2.31 -2.93
C ALA A 23 -26.59 -2.24 -4.47
N GLN A 24 -25.50 -2.42 -5.21
CA GLN A 24 -25.48 -2.33 -6.68
C GLN A 24 -25.53 -3.71 -7.32
N ASN A 25 -25.43 -3.73 -8.65
CA ASN A 25 -25.45 -4.97 -9.41
C ASN A 25 -24.24 -5.85 -9.07
N ILE A 26 -24.49 -6.99 -8.44
CA ILE A 26 -23.46 -7.94 -8.04
C ILE A 26 -23.15 -8.85 -9.23
N ASP A 27 -21.96 -8.75 -9.76
CA ASP A 27 -21.46 -9.55 -10.87
C ASP A 27 -20.33 -10.53 -10.46
N THR A 28 -19.78 -11.23 -11.43
CA THR A 28 -18.67 -12.18 -11.25
C THR A 28 -17.43 -11.54 -10.60
N TYR A 29 -17.24 -10.25 -10.78
CA TYR A 29 -16.07 -9.52 -10.30
C TYR A 29 -16.26 -8.88 -8.93
N PHE A 30 -17.43 -9.01 -8.32
CA PHE A 30 -17.74 -8.37 -7.04
C PHE A 30 -16.67 -8.65 -5.96
N ILE A 31 -16.29 -9.90 -5.78
CA ILE A 31 -15.27 -10.29 -4.79
C ILE A 31 -13.87 -9.87 -5.23
N THR A 32 -13.46 -10.29 -6.41
CA THR A 32 -12.11 -10.00 -6.92
C THR A 32 -11.90 -8.53 -7.25
N GLY A 33 -12.97 -7.81 -7.55
CA GLY A 33 -12.99 -6.38 -7.84
C GLY A 33 -13.10 -5.50 -6.59
N GLY A 34 -13.81 -5.95 -5.56
CA GLY A 34 -14.14 -5.15 -4.39
C GLY A 34 -13.28 -5.40 -3.16
N ASN A 35 -12.86 -6.64 -2.94
CA ASN A 35 -12.13 -6.98 -1.72
C ASN A 35 -10.66 -6.56 -1.79
N ARG A 36 -10.20 -5.80 -0.78
CA ARG A 36 -8.83 -5.29 -0.67
C ARG A 36 -7.75 -6.38 -0.67
N GLY A 37 -8.07 -7.61 -0.29
CA GLY A 37 -7.17 -8.75 -0.36
C GLY A 37 -6.65 -9.05 -1.77
N PHE A 38 -7.39 -8.63 -2.81
CA PHE A 38 -7.01 -8.86 -4.21
C PHE A 38 -6.19 -7.73 -4.85
N ILE A 39 -5.91 -6.63 -4.13
CA ILE A 39 -5.13 -5.51 -4.66
C ILE A 39 -3.74 -5.99 -5.14
N PRO A 40 -2.90 -6.63 -4.30
CA PRO A 40 -1.62 -7.16 -4.75
C PRO A 40 -1.79 -8.30 -5.76
N GLY A 41 -2.85 -9.10 -5.64
CA GLY A 41 -3.16 -10.18 -6.55
C GLY A 41 -3.39 -9.73 -8.00
N ARG A 42 -3.94 -8.53 -8.23
CA ARG A 42 -4.05 -7.96 -9.57
C ARG A 42 -2.70 -7.63 -10.19
N ILE A 43 -1.77 -7.13 -9.38
CA ILE A 43 -0.39 -6.88 -9.81
C ILE A 43 0.25 -8.21 -10.21
N ASN A 44 0.13 -9.23 -9.34
CA ASN A 44 0.61 -10.57 -9.66
C ASN A 44 0.01 -11.11 -10.96
N PHE A 45 -1.31 -10.98 -11.14
CA PHE A 45 -1.99 -11.45 -12.34
C PHE A 45 -1.54 -10.71 -13.60
N CYS A 46 -1.49 -9.38 -13.57
CA CYS A 46 -1.12 -8.57 -14.74
C CYS A 46 0.33 -8.81 -15.20
N PHE A 47 1.24 -9.02 -14.26
CA PHE A 47 2.65 -9.26 -14.56
C PHE A 47 3.03 -10.75 -14.54
N GLU A 48 2.06 -11.63 -14.39
CA GLU A 48 2.24 -13.09 -14.31
C GLU A 48 3.25 -13.48 -13.20
N LEU A 49 3.20 -12.80 -12.06
CA LEU A 49 4.05 -13.10 -10.92
C LEU A 49 3.43 -14.22 -10.08
N SER A 50 4.25 -15.13 -9.61
CA SER A 50 3.82 -16.27 -8.78
C SER A 50 4.50 -16.32 -7.40
N GLY A 51 5.19 -15.26 -7.03
CA GLY A 51 5.73 -15.08 -5.69
C GLY A 51 4.68 -14.64 -4.65
N PRO A 52 5.10 -14.41 -3.41
CA PRO A 52 4.20 -14.00 -2.33
C PRO A 52 3.42 -12.72 -2.66
N SER A 53 2.15 -12.70 -2.23
CA SER A 53 1.23 -11.59 -2.49
C SER A 53 0.47 -11.25 -1.22
N TYR A 54 0.77 -10.10 -0.61
CA TYR A 54 0.22 -9.69 0.68
C TYR A 54 -0.49 -8.36 0.60
N SER A 55 -1.72 -8.34 1.11
CA SER A 55 -2.43 -7.10 1.47
C SER A 55 -2.41 -6.98 2.99
N ASN A 56 -1.93 -5.86 3.51
CA ASN A 56 -1.85 -5.61 4.95
C ASN A 56 -2.52 -4.31 5.34
N ASP A 57 -3.05 -4.31 6.56
CA ASP A 57 -3.69 -3.16 7.18
C ASP A 57 -3.15 -2.96 8.59
N THR A 58 -2.40 -1.88 8.77
CA THR A 58 -1.95 -1.36 10.05
C THR A 58 -2.32 0.12 10.17
N ALA A 59 -3.49 0.49 9.64
CA ALA A 59 -3.99 1.85 9.53
C ALA A 59 -3.00 2.76 8.79
N CYS A 60 -2.69 3.95 9.30
CA CYS A 60 -1.83 4.95 8.66
C CYS A 60 -0.42 4.43 8.33
N SER A 61 0.06 3.40 9.01
CA SER A 61 1.38 2.80 8.80
C SER A 61 1.40 1.64 7.80
N SER A 62 0.30 1.33 7.12
CA SER A 62 0.16 0.14 6.27
C SER A 62 1.23 0.04 5.18
N SER A 63 1.54 1.14 4.49
CA SER A 63 2.56 1.13 3.44
C SER A 63 3.97 0.91 3.98
N LEU A 64 4.29 1.46 5.17
CA LEU A 64 5.57 1.24 5.81
C LEU A 64 5.69 -0.19 6.36
N ALA A 65 4.60 -0.75 6.89
CA ALA A 65 4.53 -2.15 7.29
C ALA A 65 4.72 -3.09 6.09
N ALA A 66 4.12 -2.76 4.93
CA ALA A 66 4.33 -3.50 3.68
C ALA A 66 5.81 -3.50 3.28
N LEU A 67 6.47 -2.34 3.36
CA LEU A 67 7.90 -2.21 3.06
C LEU A 67 8.76 -3.05 4.03
N HIS A 68 8.44 -3.01 5.32
CA HIS A 68 9.14 -3.83 6.33
C HIS A 68 9.00 -5.33 6.06
N LEU A 69 7.80 -5.82 5.73
CA LEU A 69 7.58 -7.22 5.36
C LEU A 69 8.36 -7.62 4.10
N ALA A 70 8.42 -6.74 3.13
CA ALA A 70 9.18 -6.93 1.90
C ALA A 70 10.69 -7.03 2.17
N CYS A 71 11.25 -6.13 2.98
CA CYS A 71 12.65 -6.17 3.41
C CYS A 71 12.97 -7.48 4.13
N ASN A 72 12.14 -7.90 5.08
CA ASN A 72 12.32 -9.16 5.79
C ASN A 72 12.34 -10.37 4.84
N SER A 73 11.47 -10.39 3.83
CA SER A 73 11.43 -11.47 2.84
C SER A 73 12.68 -11.50 1.95
N LEU A 74 13.23 -10.33 1.61
CA LEU A 74 14.49 -10.21 0.88
C LEU A 74 15.69 -10.69 1.72
N TRP A 75 15.77 -10.27 2.99
CA TRP A 75 16.85 -10.67 3.89
C TRP A 75 16.87 -12.17 4.17
N ARG A 76 15.70 -12.79 4.32
CA ARG A 76 15.60 -14.25 4.49
C ARG A 76 15.86 -15.04 3.21
N GLY A 77 15.94 -14.36 2.07
CA GLY A 77 16.10 -15.02 0.79
C GLY A 77 14.83 -15.71 0.27
N ASP A 78 13.66 -15.39 0.81
CA ASP A 78 12.38 -15.93 0.34
C ASP A 78 12.05 -15.44 -1.08
N ILE A 79 12.46 -14.21 -1.38
CA ILE A 79 12.31 -13.54 -2.67
C ILE A 79 13.60 -12.82 -3.05
N ASP A 80 13.71 -12.39 -4.31
CA ASP A 80 14.86 -11.63 -4.81
C ASP A 80 14.51 -10.19 -5.19
N THR A 81 13.24 -9.92 -5.41
CA THR A 81 12.72 -8.59 -5.71
C THR A 81 11.36 -8.43 -5.05
N ALA A 82 11.05 -7.24 -4.57
CA ALA A 82 9.73 -6.93 -4.03
C ALA A 82 9.16 -5.65 -4.63
N VAL A 83 7.86 -5.67 -4.87
CA VAL A 83 7.02 -4.50 -5.13
C VAL A 83 6.32 -4.17 -3.82
N ALA A 84 6.63 -3.04 -3.20
CA ALA A 84 6.06 -2.64 -1.92
C ALA A 84 5.47 -1.24 -2.00
N GLY A 85 4.33 -1.04 -1.33
CA GLY A 85 3.69 0.27 -1.37
C GLY A 85 2.34 0.32 -0.69
N GLY A 86 1.55 1.31 -1.03
CA GLY A 86 0.20 1.48 -0.50
C GLY A 86 -0.66 2.39 -1.37
N THR A 87 -1.95 2.30 -1.14
CA THR A 87 -2.96 3.16 -1.76
C THR A 87 -3.91 3.71 -0.73
N ASN A 88 -4.35 4.94 -0.94
CA ASN A 88 -5.47 5.52 -0.23
C ASN A 88 -6.40 6.20 -1.22
N MET A 89 -7.67 5.83 -1.18
CA MET A 89 -8.74 6.40 -1.99
C MET A 89 -9.88 6.85 -1.07
N ILE A 90 -10.60 7.89 -1.45
CA ILE A 90 -11.70 8.49 -0.68
C ILE A 90 -12.97 8.36 -1.49
N TYR A 91 -13.74 7.29 -1.26
CA TYR A 91 -14.96 7.02 -2.01
C TYR A 91 -16.21 7.59 -1.36
N THR A 92 -16.22 7.72 -0.03
CA THR A 92 -17.42 8.13 0.74
C THR A 92 -17.10 9.26 1.71
N PRO A 93 -18.10 10.11 2.05
CA PRO A 93 -17.94 11.14 3.08
C PRO A 93 -17.86 10.57 4.51
N ASP A 94 -18.28 9.33 4.73
CA ASP A 94 -18.40 8.74 6.07
C ASP A 94 -17.06 8.62 6.79
N GLY A 95 -16.02 8.18 6.08
CA GLY A 95 -14.66 8.14 6.60
C GLY A 95 -14.14 9.53 7.00
N HIS A 96 -14.46 10.56 6.20
CA HIS A 96 -14.14 11.94 6.52
C HIS A 96 -14.87 12.41 7.79
N THR A 97 -16.17 12.15 7.85
CA THR A 97 -17.03 12.52 8.99
C THR A 97 -16.55 11.83 10.28
N GLY A 98 -16.20 10.55 10.21
CA GLY A 98 -15.70 9.80 11.36
C GLY A 98 -14.38 10.35 11.90
N LEU A 99 -13.44 10.64 11.00
CA LEU A 99 -12.15 11.23 11.37
C LEU A 99 -12.29 12.66 11.91
N ASP A 100 -13.21 13.45 11.35
CA ASP A 100 -13.50 14.79 11.87
C ASP A 100 -14.08 14.75 13.28
N LYS A 101 -15.04 13.87 13.55
CA LYS A 101 -15.60 13.67 14.88
C LYS A 101 -14.57 13.13 15.89
N GLY A 102 -13.57 12.40 15.41
CA GLY A 102 -12.44 11.92 16.22
C GLY A 102 -11.34 12.96 16.44
N PHE A 103 -11.51 14.18 15.92
CA PHE A 103 -10.51 15.27 16.02
C PHE A 103 -9.17 14.97 15.34
N PHE A 104 -9.16 14.13 14.32
CA PHE A 104 -7.96 13.82 13.54
C PHE A 104 -7.68 14.87 12.45
N LEU A 105 -8.72 15.53 11.95
CA LEU A 105 -8.61 16.42 10.79
C LEU A 105 -8.38 17.88 11.18
N SER A 106 -7.51 18.55 10.41
CA SER A 106 -7.26 19.96 10.56
C SER A 106 -8.52 20.78 10.23
N ARG A 107 -8.87 21.73 11.12
CA ARG A 107 -9.95 22.69 10.92
C ARG A 107 -9.51 23.92 10.14
N THR A 108 -8.22 24.10 9.95
CA THR A 108 -7.65 25.25 9.23
C THR A 108 -7.17 24.90 7.82
N GLY A 109 -7.32 23.64 7.41
CA GLY A 109 -7.23 23.22 6.01
C GLY A 109 -5.86 22.76 5.53
N ASN A 110 -4.80 22.79 6.35
CA ASN A 110 -3.45 22.37 5.96
C ASN A 110 -2.80 21.47 6.99
N CYS A 111 -1.99 20.51 6.53
CA CYS A 111 -1.06 19.80 7.40
C CYS A 111 0.06 20.78 7.83
N LYS A 112 0.30 20.86 9.14
CA LYS A 112 1.32 21.73 9.74
C LYS A 112 2.22 20.88 10.65
N PRO A 113 2.99 19.91 10.12
CA PRO A 113 3.67 18.88 10.92
C PRO A 113 4.78 19.44 11.83
N PHE A 114 5.30 20.64 11.56
CA PHE A 114 6.38 21.29 12.31
C PHE A 114 5.96 22.61 12.98
N ASP A 115 4.66 22.85 13.13
CA ASP A 115 4.10 24.08 13.69
C ASP A 115 3.48 23.79 15.06
N ASP A 116 3.71 24.69 16.04
CA ASP A 116 3.09 24.59 17.38
C ASP A 116 1.55 24.69 17.33
N ASN A 117 1.00 25.25 16.24
CA ASN A 117 -0.44 25.33 15.99
C ASN A 117 -0.96 24.15 15.13
N ALA A 118 -0.25 23.03 15.10
CA ALA A 118 -0.72 21.83 14.41
C ALA A 118 -2.06 21.37 15.02
N ASP A 119 -3.08 21.20 14.17
CA ASP A 119 -4.46 20.93 14.57
C ASP A 119 -5.06 19.71 13.90
N GLY A 120 -4.26 18.88 13.27
CA GLY A 120 -4.66 17.68 12.56
C GLY A 120 -4.07 17.60 11.15
N TYR A 121 -4.53 16.62 10.39
CA TYR A 121 -4.08 16.43 9.00
C TYR A 121 -5.19 16.69 8.00
N CYS A 122 -4.82 16.87 6.73
CA CYS A 122 -5.75 16.93 5.61
C CYS A 122 -5.76 15.60 4.88
N ARG A 123 -6.94 15.09 4.57
CA ARG A 123 -7.07 13.87 3.78
C ARG A 123 -6.60 14.08 2.34
N ALA A 124 -5.94 13.08 1.81
CA ALA A 124 -5.54 13.06 0.40
C ALA A 124 -5.66 11.63 -0.15
N GLU A 125 -5.81 11.53 -1.45
CA GLU A 125 -5.69 10.28 -2.18
C GLU A 125 -4.28 10.12 -2.71
N GLY A 126 -3.85 8.88 -2.89
CA GLY A 126 -2.54 8.62 -3.44
C GLY A 126 -2.26 7.14 -3.63
N VAL A 127 -1.35 6.88 -4.55
CA VAL A 127 -0.74 5.57 -4.78
C VAL A 127 0.77 5.77 -4.77
N GLY A 128 1.45 5.02 -3.91
CA GLY A 128 2.90 5.02 -3.85
C GLY A 128 3.43 3.59 -3.88
N THR A 129 4.40 3.34 -4.76
CA THR A 129 5.00 2.01 -4.90
C THR A 129 6.50 2.15 -5.14
N VAL A 130 7.28 1.32 -4.47
CA VAL A 130 8.72 1.19 -4.67
C VAL A 130 9.06 -0.24 -5.07
N LEU A 131 10.05 -0.36 -5.94
CA LEU A 131 10.67 -1.64 -6.26
C LEU A 131 11.95 -1.75 -5.45
N ILE A 132 12.08 -2.82 -4.67
CA ILE A 132 13.23 -3.03 -3.79
C ILE A 132 13.88 -4.38 -4.07
N LYS A 133 15.20 -4.39 -3.86
CA LYS A 133 16.07 -5.53 -4.12
C LYS A 133 17.26 -5.48 -3.16
N ARG A 134 17.90 -6.60 -2.86
CA ARG A 134 19.16 -6.56 -2.12
C ARG A 134 20.19 -5.73 -2.88
N LEU A 135 20.97 -4.91 -2.17
CA LEU A 135 21.90 -3.97 -2.79
C LEU A 135 22.94 -4.69 -3.68
N GLU A 136 23.45 -5.82 -3.21
CA GLU A 136 24.43 -6.61 -3.98
C GLU A 136 23.85 -7.12 -5.31
N ASP A 137 22.61 -7.59 -5.32
CA ASP A 137 21.91 -8.04 -6.52
C ASP A 137 21.63 -6.89 -7.49
N ALA A 138 21.22 -5.74 -6.95
CA ALA A 138 20.95 -4.55 -7.76
C ALA A 138 22.22 -4.02 -8.44
N LEU A 139 23.35 -4.03 -7.73
CA LEU A 139 24.65 -3.65 -8.31
C LEU A 139 25.09 -4.64 -9.39
N ALA A 140 24.95 -5.96 -9.14
CA ALA A 140 25.31 -6.99 -10.11
C ALA A 140 24.47 -6.93 -11.40
N ASP A 141 23.19 -6.58 -11.27
CA ASP A 141 22.26 -6.46 -12.39
C ASP A 141 22.31 -5.07 -13.07
N HIS A 142 23.13 -4.15 -12.55
CA HIS A 142 23.24 -2.75 -13.05
C HIS A 142 21.90 -1.98 -12.97
N ASP A 143 21.08 -2.27 -11.96
CA ASP A 143 19.80 -1.59 -11.76
C ASP A 143 20.01 -0.11 -11.37
N PRO A 144 19.13 0.82 -11.80
CA PRO A 144 19.18 2.21 -11.35
C PRO A 144 18.79 2.31 -9.87
N ILE A 145 19.75 2.63 -9.01
CA ILE A 145 19.55 2.74 -7.57
C ILE A 145 19.25 4.19 -7.21
N ILE A 146 18.04 4.43 -6.66
CA ILE A 146 17.59 5.76 -6.23
C ILE A 146 18.02 6.04 -4.78
N GLY A 147 18.07 5.01 -3.95
CA GLY A 147 18.43 5.11 -2.55
C GLY A 147 18.64 3.73 -1.92
N VAL A 148 19.20 3.71 -0.72
CA VAL A 148 19.45 2.48 0.05
C VAL A 148 18.70 2.60 1.37
N ILE A 149 17.93 1.55 1.70
CA ILE A 149 17.29 1.43 3.02
C ILE A 149 18.35 0.92 3.99
N LEU A 150 18.62 1.69 5.02
CA LEU A 150 19.52 1.34 6.11
C LEU A 150 18.69 0.78 7.28
N GLU A 151 19.33 -0.06 8.11
CA GLU A 151 18.73 -0.59 9.34
C GLU A 151 18.44 0.52 10.37
#